data_602da1ce354c339e2ef78890cfb6cc5c
#
_entry.id   602da1ce354c339e2ef78890cfb6cc5c
#
_cell.length_a   1.000
_cell.length_b   1.000
_cell.length_c   1.000
_cell.angle_alpha   90.00
_cell.angle_beta   90.00
_cell.angle_gamma   90.00
#
_symmetry.space_group_name_H-M   'P 1'
#
loop_
_entity.id
_entity.type
_entity.pdbx_description
1 polymer ?
#
loop_
_entity_poly.entity_id
_entity_poly.type
_entity_poly.pdbx_seq_one_letter_code
_entity_poly.pdbx_strand_id
1 'polypeptide(L)'
;MLTEVKNKTFANGTVYALKTEDGYPIEVTDTFLPAYTKDAIGRKQNKLDNYELGSRKDRWMIGVSCMSGCPCRCQFCATGQLPKWRNLTAEEIVEQVEFILARHPEIKFGESYENKINYTRMGEPFLNIENVKKAIEIIDSKYQNVHHFVSTIGIRGTDFSWVKDNITLQVSLHSLDEPHRRELIPFPKLMSIEELGQIRTNSDLKTTVNMTLVNESDFDIEKLMKWFDKDCFFIKLSPINKNAISEKNNLGDGYVEGINLI
;
A
#
# COMPACT_ATOMS: atom_id res chain seq x y z
N MET A 1 -20.31 0.64 13.49
CA MET A 1 -19.84 2.05 13.41
C MET A 1 -18.43 2.16 13.96
N LEU A 2 -17.53 2.79 13.20
CA LEU A 2 -16.13 3.00 13.61
C LEU A 2 -16.03 4.09 14.69
N THR A 3 -15.20 3.85 15.69
CA THR A 3 -14.97 4.81 16.78
C THR A 3 -13.53 5.27 16.79
N GLU A 4 -13.30 6.58 16.75
CA GLU A 4 -11.95 7.14 16.86
C GLU A 4 -11.40 6.98 18.28
N VAL A 5 -10.18 6.46 18.38
CA VAL A 5 -9.46 6.28 19.64
C VAL A 5 -8.39 7.36 19.80
N LYS A 6 -7.66 7.64 18.71
CA LYS A 6 -6.52 8.55 18.68
C LYS A 6 -6.23 8.97 17.25
N ASN A 7 -5.69 10.15 17.09
CA ASN A 7 -5.11 10.57 15.81
C ASN A 7 -3.74 11.23 16.01
N LYS A 8 -3.01 11.33 14.88
CA LYS A 8 -1.77 12.09 14.79
C LYS A 8 -1.74 12.82 13.45
N THR A 9 -1.67 14.15 13.52
CA THR A 9 -1.62 15.01 12.34
C THR A 9 -0.18 15.33 11.97
N PHE A 10 0.09 15.30 10.68
CA PHE A 10 1.33 15.68 10.01
C PHE A 10 1.05 16.81 9.02
N ALA A 11 2.09 17.41 8.47
CA ALA A 11 1.93 18.53 7.54
C ALA A 11 1.02 18.22 6.34
N ASN A 12 1.05 16.97 5.85
CA ASN A 12 0.32 16.53 4.65
C ASN A 12 -0.78 15.50 4.94
N GLY A 13 -1.30 15.44 6.17
CA GLY A 13 -2.39 14.53 6.48
C GLY A 13 -2.46 14.08 7.92
N THR A 14 -3.36 13.13 8.19
CA THR A 14 -3.62 12.62 9.53
C THR A 14 -3.72 11.09 9.51
N VAL A 15 -3.16 10.45 10.51
CA VAL A 15 -3.33 9.02 10.80
C VAL A 15 -4.32 8.89 11.94
N TYR A 16 -5.34 8.06 11.77
CA TYR A 16 -6.35 7.77 12.77
C TYR A 16 -6.26 6.31 13.21
N ALA A 17 -6.18 6.10 14.51
CA ALA A 17 -6.42 4.80 15.12
C ALA A 17 -7.90 4.71 15.50
N LEU A 18 -8.59 3.73 14.94
CA LEU A 18 -10.01 3.52 15.14
C LEU A 18 -10.26 2.16 15.79
N LYS A 19 -11.48 1.95 16.26
CA LYS A 19 -12.00 0.64 16.65
C LYS A 19 -13.26 0.34 15.87
N THR A 20 -13.39 -0.92 15.47
CA THR A 20 -14.64 -1.49 14.96
C THR A 20 -15.66 -1.64 16.09
N GLU A 21 -16.92 -1.89 15.77
CA GLU A 21 -18.00 -2.04 16.74
C GLU A 21 -17.74 -3.16 17.76
N ASP A 22 -17.10 -4.24 17.32
CA ASP A 22 -16.67 -5.37 18.17
C ASP A 22 -15.30 -5.14 18.84
N GLY A 23 -14.76 -3.89 18.78
CA GLY A 23 -13.61 -3.43 19.55
C GLY A 23 -12.24 -3.74 18.93
N TYR A 24 -12.17 -4.25 17.71
CA TYR A 24 -10.90 -4.53 17.05
C TYR A 24 -10.23 -3.24 16.54
N PRO A 25 -8.91 -3.08 16.76
CA PRO A 25 -8.19 -1.88 16.33
C PRO A 25 -7.94 -1.90 14.83
N ILE A 26 -8.11 -0.76 14.18
CA ILE A 26 -7.73 -0.53 12.79
C ILE A 26 -7.08 0.85 12.64
N GLU A 27 -6.44 1.07 11.51
CA GLU A 27 -5.82 2.34 11.17
C GLU A 27 -6.31 2.83 9.81
N VAL A 28 -6.64 4.10 9.73
CA VAL A 28 -6.97 4.78 8.48
C VAL A 28 -6.12 6.05 8.33
N THR A 29 -5.75 6.40 7.11
CA THR A 29 -4.99 7.61 6.84
C THR A 29 -5.71 8.49 5.85
N ASP A 30 -5.63 9.79 6.10
CA ASP A 30 -6.03 10.86 5.23
C ASP A 30 -4.77 11.64 4.86
N THR A 31 -4.36 11.57 3.60
CA THR A 31 -3.12 12.21 3.13
C THR A 31 -3.35 12.91 1.81
N PHE A 32 -2.55 13.94 1.56
CA PHE A 32 -2.55 14.65 0.29
C PHE A 32 -1.13 14.97 -0.16
N LEU A 33 -0.96 15.16 -1.46
CA LEU A 33 0.30 15.53 -2.10
C LEU A 33 0.04 16.63 -3.15
N PRO A 34 1.07 17.41 -3.53
CA PRO A 34 0.93 18.36 -4.61
C PRO A 34 0.64 17.66 -5.95
N ALA A 35 0.04 18.38 -6.88
CA ALA A 35 -0.14 17.91 -8.23
C ALA A 35 1.21 17.55 -8.88
N TYR A 36 1.20 16.57 -9.78
CA TYR A 36 2.39 16.25 -10.55
C TYR A 36 2.75 17.41 -11.49
N THR A 37 4.04 17.69 -11.63
CA THR A 37 4.57 18.37 -12.80
C THR A 37 4.89 17.35 -13.88
N LYS A 38 4.94 17.80 -15.13
CA LYS A 38 5.47 17.02 -16.23
C LYS A 38 6.84 17.56 -16.61
N ASP A 39 7.80 16.68 -16.86
CA ASP A 39 9.07 17.06 -17.45
C ASP A 39 8.90 17.41 -18.95
N ALA A 40 10.01 17.82 -19.60
CA ALA A 40 10.02 18.22 -21.01
C ALA A 40 9.55 17.12 -21.98
N ILE A 41 9.55 15.85 -21.56
CA ILE A 41 9.08 14.71 -22.34
C ILE A 41 7.77 14.11 -21.81
N GLY A 42 7.08 14.84 -20.94
CA GLY A 42 5.75 14.51 -20.46
C GLY A 42 5.68 13.50 -19.32
N ARG A 43 6.82 13.08 -18.74
CA ARG A 43 6.82 12.17 -17.58
C ARG A 43 6.34 12.90 -16.32
N LYS A 44 5.50 12.27 -15.54
CA LYS A 44 5.06 12.80 -14.25
C LYS A 44 6.24 12.93 -13.29
N GLN A 45 6.42 14.11 -12.74
CA GLN A 45 7.39 14.37 -11.67
C GLN A 45 6.65 14.86 -10.44
N ASN A 46 7.08 14.41 -9.26
CA ASN A 46 6.63 15.01 -8.03
C ASN A 46 7.26 16.39 -7.88
N LYS A 47 6.47 17.39 -7.53
CA LYS A 47 6.98 18.73 -7.16
C LYS A 47 7.62 18.70 -5.76
N LEU A 48 8.57 17.80 -5.51
CA LEU A 48 9.26 17.74 -4.23
C LEU A 48 10.27 18.90 -4.05
N ASP A 49 10.68 19.51 -5.15
CA ASP A 49 11.78 20.52 -5.14
C ASP A 49 11.35 21.87 -4.55
N ASN A 50 10.05 22.16 -4.42
CA ASN A 50 9.55 23.46 -3.96
C ASN A 50 8.90 23.43 -2.56
N TYR A 51 8.97 22.32 -1.80
CA TYR A 51 8.34 22.17 -0.49
C TYR A 51 6.83 22.49 -0.46
N GLU A 52 6.17 22.51 -1.61
CA GLU A 52 4.73 22.68 -1.66
C GLU A 52 4.05 21.40 -1.16
N LEU A 53 3.29 21.50 -0.09
CA LEU A 53 2.58 20.36 0.49
C LEU A 53 1.42 19.88 -0.39
N GLY A 54 0.91 20.76 -1.27
CA GLY A 54 -0.31 20.52 -2.02
C GLY A 54 -1.56 20.52 -1.14
N SER A 55 -2.62 19.95 -1.67
CA SER A 55 -3.91 19.87 -0.99
C SER A 55 -4.67 18.61 -1.40
N ARG A 56 -5.81 18.36 -0.73
CA ARG A 56 -6.74 17.29 -1.13
C ARG A 56 -7.38 17.53 -2.50
N LYS A 57 -7.43 18.78 -2.97
CA LYS A 57 -7.90 19.10 -4.34
C LYS A 57 -6.88 18.70 -5.41
N ASP A 58 -5.60 18.62 -5.05
CA ASP A 58 -4.57 18.15 -5.94
C ASP A 58 -4.56 16.62 -6.00
N ARG A 59 -4.08 15.97 -4.96
CA ARG A 59 -3.97 14.52 -4.88
C ARG A 59 -4.43 14.04 -3.51
N TRP A 60 -5.63 13.50 -3.44
CA TRP A 60 -6.19 12.98 -2.19
C TRP A 60 -6.00 11.48 -2.10
N MET A 61 -5.39 11.01 -1.01
CA MET A 61 -5.08 9.61 -0.79
C MET A 61 -5.62 9.16 0.57
N ILE A 62 -6.56 8.22 0.53
CA ILE A 62 -7.11 7.58 1.73
C ILE A 62 -6.50 6.19 1.85
N GLY A 63 -5.82 5.92 2.96
CA GLY A 63 -5.29 4.59 3.25
C GLY A 63 -6.22 3.84 4.18
N VAL A 64 -6.66 2.64 3.78
CA VAL A 64 -7.59 1.82 4.55
C VAL A 64 -6.96 0.50 4.99
N SER A 65 -7.45 -0.02 6.11
CA SER A 65 -7.19 -1.38 6.60
C SER A 65 -8.16 -2.36 5.95
N CYS A 66 -7.67 -3.54 5.58
CA CYS A 66 -8.49 -4.65 5.12
C CYS A 66 -8.67 -5.75 6.17
N MET A 67 -7.86 -5.71 7.22
CA MET A 67 -7.96 -6.59 8.39
C MET A 67 -7.66 -5.78 9.65
N SER A 68 -8.12 -6.27 10.80
CA SER A 68 -7.52 -5.89 12.08
C SER A 68 -6.44 -6.92 12.41
N GLY A 69 -5.21 -6.48 12.63
CA GLY A 69 -4.07 -7.39 12.73
C GLY A 69 -3.69 -8.02 11.38
N CYS A 70 -2.65 -8.86 11.36
CA CYS A 70 -2.21 -9.55 10.15
C CYS A 70 -1.49 -10.87 10.50
N PRO A 71 -1.90 -12.00 9.91
CA PRO A 71 -1.24 -13.29 10.17
C PRO A 71 0.10 -13.45 9.45
N CYS A 72 0.46 -12.54 8.55
CA CYS A 72 1.72 -12.62 7.78
C CYS A 72 2.96 -12.38 8.64
N ARG A 73 2.84 -11.63 9.75
CA ARG A 73 3.89 -11.40 10.75
C ARG A 73 5.22 -10.92 10.20
N CYS A 74 5.19 -10.08 9.16
CA CYS A 74 6.40 -9.52 8.58
C CYS A 74 7.26 -8.83 9.67
N GLN A 75 8.58 -9.04 9.61
CA GLN A 75 9.54 -8.65 10.64
C GLN A 75 9.68 -7.13 10.82
N PHE A 76 9.25 -6.35 9.84
CA PHE A 76 9.27 -4.89 9.84
C PHE A 76 7.90 -4.25 10.18
N CYS A 77 6.84 -5.05 10.34
CA CYS A 77 5.45 -4.56 10.39
C CYS A 77 4.84 -4.68 11.78
N ALA A 78 4.44 -3.55 12.35
CA ALA A 78 3.79 -3.51 13.66
C ALA A 78 2.42 -4.24 13.68
N THR A 79 1.69 -4.26 12.57
CA THR A 79 0.37 -4.90 12.46
C THR A 79 0.44 -6.40 12.74
N GLY A 80 1.51 -7.07 12.30
CA GLY A 80 1.71 -8.50 12.53
C GLY A 80 1.97 -8.89 13.99
N GLN A 81 2.20 -7.91 14.87
CA GLN A 81 2.45 -8.13 16.31
C GLN A 81 1.18 -8.11 17.15
N LEU A 82 0.04 -7.74 16.58
CA LEU A 82 -1.23 -7.79 17.29
C LEU A 82 -1.59 -9.24 17.61
N PRO A 83 -2.04 -9.53 18.86
CA PRO A 83 -2.27 -10.90 19.33
C PRO A 83 -3.46 -11.57 18.64
N LYS A 84 -4.37 -10.78 18.10
CA LYS A 84 -5.58 -11.25 17.40
C LYS A 84 -5.68 -10.55 16.04
N TRP A 85 -6.26 -11.24 15.09
CA TRP A 85 -6.57 -10.68 13.78
C TRP A 85 -7.92 -11.21 13.28
N ARG A 86 -8.60 -10.43 12.46
CA ARG A 86 -9.77 -10.84 11.68
C ARG A 86 -9.86 -10.04 10.38
N ASN A 87 -10.55 -10.59 9.42
CA ASN A 87 -10.94 -9.88 8.23
C ASN A 87 -11.95 -8.78 8.58
N LEU A 88 -11.85 -7.64 7.91
CA LEU A 88 -12.90 -6.62 7.91
C LEU A 88 -13.95 -6.99 6.86
N THR A 89 -15.20 -6.64 7.10
CA THR A 89 -16.23 -6.74 6.08
C THR A 89 -16.07 -5.66 5.03
N ALA A 90 -16.69 -5.81 3.87
CA ALA A 90 -16.67 -4.79 2.84
C ALA A 90 -17.23 -3.45 3.36
N GLU A 91 -18.28 -3.52 4.16
CA GLU A 91 -18.92 -2.35 4.77
C GLU A 91 -17.97 -1.65 5.76
N GLU A 92 -17.22 -2.39 6.58
CA GLU A 92 -16.20 -1.82 7.48
C GLU A 92 -15.02 -1.18 6.71
N ILE A 93 -14.68 -1.71 5.53
CA ILE A 93 -13.65 -1.10 4.66
C ILE A 93 -14.19 0.21 4.06
N VAL A 94 -15.41 0.21 3.54
CA VAL A 94 -16.08 1.41 2.99
C VAL A 94 -16.28 2.47 4.06
N GLU A 95 -16.70 2.08 5.27
CA GLU A 95 -16.90 3.00 6.40
C GLU A 95 -15.63 3.79 6.76
N GLN A 96 -14.43 3.23 6.55
CA GLN A 96 -13.17 3.96 6.74
C GLN A 96 -13.02 5.12 5.75
N VAL A 97 -13.43 4.92 4.50
CA VAL A 97 -13.43 5.98 3.48
C VAL A 97 -14.43 7.06 3.89
N GLU A 98 -15.66 6.67 4.21
CA GLU A 98 -16.72 7.58 4.62
C GLU A 98 -16.35 8.36 5.90
N PHE A 99 -15.64 7.73 6.84
CA PHE A 99 -15.10 8.38 8.03
C PHE A 99 -14.16 9.54 7.69
N ILE A 100 -13.31 9.40 6.69
CA ILE A 100 -12.43 10.49 6.22
C ILE A 100 -13.23 11.55 5.48
N LEU A 101 -14.12 11.16 4.57
CA LEU A 101 -14.91 12.11 3.78
C LEU A 101 -15.80 12.98 4.66
N ALA A 102 -16.37 12.43 5.72
CA ALA A 102 -17.19 13.19 6.68
C ALA A 102 -16.41 14.31 7.43
N ARG A 103 -15.08 14.25 7.43
CA ARG A 103 -14.20 15.27 8.02
C ARG A 103 -13.83 16.39 7.06
N HIS A 104 -14.13 16.22 5.78
CA HIS A 104 -13.81 17.17 4.72
C HIS A 104 -15.02 17.40 3.81
N PRO A 105 -16.18 17.85 4.38
CA PRO A 105 -17.42 18.03 3.61
C PRO A 105 -17.30 19.12 2.55
N GLU A 106 -16.29 19.99 2.66
CA GLU A 106 -15.98 21.05 1.70
C GLU A 106 -15.35 20.56 0.40
N ILE A 107 -14.96 19.27 0.31
CA ILE A 107 -14.35 18.68 -0.86
C ILE A 107 -15.15 17.44 -1.25
N LYS A 108 -15.66 17.43 -2.48
CA LYS A 108 -16.33 16.26 -3.01
C LYS A 108 -15.31 15.27 -3.54
N PHE A 109 -15.29 14.07 -2.95
CA PHE A 109 -14.40 12.99 -3.36
C PHE A 109 -14.71 12.56 -4.80
N GLY A 110 -13.66 12.43 -5.61
CA GLY A 110 -13.79 12.21 -7.04
C GLY A 110 -13.56 13.46 -7.90
N GLU A 111 -13.66 14.67 -7.32
CA GLU A 111 -13.42 15.94 -8.03
C GLU A 111 -11.97 16.45 -7.91
N SER A 112 -11.15 15.86 -7.04
CA SER A 112 -9.72 16.16 -6.99
C SER A 112 -9.02 15.73 -8.27
N TYR A 113 -7.88 16.35 -8.56
CA TYR A 113 -7.07 15.96 -9.74
C TYR A 113 -6.72 14.46 -9.73
N GLU A 114 -6.44 13.90 -8.55
CA GLU A 114 -6.22 12.47 -8.36
C GLU A 114 -6.82 12.01 -7.03
N ASN A 115 -7.71 11.01 -7.07
CA ASN A 115 -8.33 10.41 -5.89
C ASN A 115 -7.87 8.97 -5.77
N LYS A 116 -7.24 8.62 -4.64
CA LYS A 116 -6.66 7.29 -4.41
C LYS A 116 -7.18 6.67 -3.14
N ILE A 117 -7.46 5.37 -3.22
CA ILE A 117 -7.67 4.52 -2.03
C ILE A 117 -6.59 3.46 -2.01
N ASN A 118 -5.84 3.42 -0.91
CA ASN A 118 -4.73 2.49 -0.71
C ASN A 118 -5.13 1.43 0.32
N TYR A 119 -5.20 0.18 -0.09
CA TYR A 119 -5.44 -0.99 0.78
C TYR A 119 -4.11 -1.48 1.34
N THR A 120 -3.48 -0.63 2.17
CA THR A 120 -2.08 -0.80 2.59
C THR A 120 -1.85 -0.57 4.08
N ARG A 121 -2.94 -0.30 4.86
CA ARG A 121 -2.73 0.02 6.28
C ARG A 121 -2.58 -1.26 7.10
N MET A 122 -3.64 -1.88 7.53
CA MET A 122 -3.55 -3.11 8.31
C MET A 122 -4.12 -4.28 7.54
N GLY A 123 -3.38 -5.40 7.56
CA GLY A 123 -3.77 -6.65 6.94
C GLY A 123 -3.09 -6.93 5.59
N GLU A 124 -3.35 -8.12 5.08
CA GLU A 124 -2.99 -8.58 3.74
C GLU A 124 -4.29 -8.66 2.91
N PRO A 125 -4.47 -7.79 1.92
CA PRO A 125 -5.72 -7.74 1.14
C PRO A 125 -6.13 -9.08 0.52
N PHE A 126 -5.16 -9.89 0.09
CA PHE A 126 -5.45 -11.16 -0.57
C PHE A 126 -5.83 -12.29 0.40
N LEU A 127 -5.70 -12.08 1.71
CA LEU A 127 -6.34 -12.94 2.72
C LEU A 127 -7.80 -12.53 3.01
N ASN A 128 -8.22 -11.37 2.49
CA ASN A 128 -9.59 -10.86 2.61
C ASN A 128 -10.15 -10.39 1.26
N ILE A 129 -9.75 -11.04 0.18
CA ILE A 129 -9.90 -10.51 -1.18
C ILE A 129 -11.37 -10.30 -1.58
N GLU A 130 -12.29 -11.15 -1.15
CA GLU A 130 -13.70 -11.03 -1.53
C GLU A 130 -14.34 -9.78 -0.91
N ASN A 131 -14.00 -9.43 0.35
CA ASN A 131 -14.46 -8.20 0.97
C ASN A 131 -13.78 -6.96 0.35
N VAL A 132 -12.50 -7.06 -0.02
CA VAL A 132 -11.78 -5.98 -0.71
C VAL A 132 -12.41 -5.69 -2.07
N LYS A 133 -12.69 -6.71 -2.89
CA LYS A 133 -13.38 -6.57 -4.18
C LYS A 133 -14.75 -5.90 -4.01
N LYS A 134 -15.56 -6.42 -3.08
CA LYS A 134 -16.88 -5.85 -2.78
C LYS A 134 -16.80 -4.40 -2.30
N ALA A 135 -15.80 -4.06 -1.48
CA ALA A 135 -15.58 -2.68 -1.04
C ALA A 135 -15.23 -1.76 -2.23
N ILE A 136 -14.37 -2.21 -3.15
CA ILE A 136 -14.05 -1.49 -4.40
C ILE A 136 -15.33 -1.25 -5.21
N GLU A 137 -16.16 -2.27 -5.43
CA GLU A 137 -17.42 -2.16 -6.17
C GLU A 137 -18.38 -1.14 -5.53
N ILE A 138 -18.51 -1.17 -4.19
CA ILE A 138 -19.34 -0.20 -3.47
C ILE A 138 -18.81 1.21 -3.62
N ILE A 139 -17.50 1.41 -3.50
CA ILE A 139 -16.86 2.72 -3.64
C ILE A 139 -17.03 3.24 -5.06
N ASP A 140 -16.76 2.43 -6.08
CA ASP A 140 -16.91 2.80 -7.50
C ASP A 140 -18.36 3.13 -7.87
N SER A 141 -19.34 2.51 -7.19
CA SER A 141 -20.75 2.85 -7.39
C SER A 141 -21.14 4.21 -6.81
N LYS A 142 -20.43 4.69 -5.79
CA LYS A 142 -20.70 5.96 -5.09
C LYS A 142 -19.88 7.13 -5.61
N TYR A 143 -18.64 6.87 -6.01
CA TYR A 143 -17.66 7.91 -6.34
C TYR A 143 -17.03 7.66 -7.71
N GLN A 144 -16.95 8.70 -8.51
CA GLN A 144 -16.25 8.65 -9.81
C GLN A 144 -14.78 9.05 -9.66
N ASN A 145 -13.98 8.71 -10.66
CA ASN A 145 -12.56 9.10 -10.73
C ASN A 145 -11.76 8.66 -9.50
N VAL A 146 -11.98 7.42 -9.04
CA VAL A 146 -11.25 6.81 -7.94
C VAL A 146 -10.29 5.76 -8.48
N HIS A 147 -9.05 5.80 -8.03
CA HIS A 147 -8.03 4.80 -8.35
C HIS A 147 -7.65 4.01 -7.10
N HIS A 148 -7.68 2.69 -7.20
CA HIS A 148 -7.40 1.78 -6.09
C HIS A 148 -5.98 1.24 -6.17
N PHE A 149 -5.28 1.20 -5.04
CA PHE A 149 -3.96 0.59 -4.90
C PHE A 149 -4.07 -0.58 -3.93
N VAL A 150 -3.99 -1.79 -4.46
CA VAL A 150 -4.11 -3.02 -3.66
C VAL A 150 -2.72 -3.66 -3.53
N SER A 151 -2.23 -3.73 -2.30
CA SER A 151 -0.90 -4.30 -2.01
C SER A 151 -1.00 -5.74 -1.53
N THR A 152 -0.01 -6.56 -1.89
CA THR A 152 0.12 -7.94 -1.42
C THR A 152 1.58 -8.32 -1.24
N ILE A 153 1.83 -9.25 -0.32
CA ILE A 153 3.13 -9.93 -0.23
C ILE A 153 3.33 -10.98 -1.35
N GLY A 154 2.27 -11.27 -2.12
CA GLY A 154 2.23 -12.38 -3.08
C GLY A 154 1.90 -13.70 -2.39
N ILE A 155 0.62 -14.11 -2.47
CA ILE A 155 0.13 -15.35 -1.86
C ILE A 155 -0.06 -16.40 -2.95
N ARG A 156 0.56 -17.56 -2.76
CA ARG A 156 0.48 -18.68 -3.72
C ARG A 156 -0.96 -19.18 -3.86
N GLY A 157 -1.39 -19.38 -5.10
CA GLY A 157 -2.73 -19.81 -5.45
C GLY A 157 -3.74 -18.67 -5.59
N THR A 158 -3.28 -17.41 -5.61
CA THR A 158 -4.14 -16.25 -5.84
C THR A 158 -4.35 -16.00 -7.34
N ASP A 159 -5.56 -15.65 -7.72
CA ASP A 159 -5.90 -15.10 -9.03
C ASP A 159 -5.76 -13.57 -9.04
N PHE A 160 -5.05 -13.02 -10.00
CA PHE A 160 -4.84 -11.58 -10.20
C PHE A 160 -5.62 -11.03 -11.41
N SER A 161 -6.35 -11.87 -12.15
CA SER A 161 -7.09 -11.47 -13.36
C SER A 161 -8.22 -10.48 -13.11
N TRP A 162 -8.70 -10.34 -11.88
CA TRP A 162 -9.74 -9.38 -11.49
C TRP A 162 -9.23 -7.91 -11.44
N VAL A 163 -7.92 -7.70 -11.45
CA VAL A 163 -7.31 -6.36 -11.45
C VAL A 163 -7.53 -5.70 -12.80
N LYS A 164 -8.20 -4.53 -12.78
CA LYS A 164 -8.60 -3.73 -13.94
C LYS A 164 -7.88 -2.37 -13.94
N ASP A 165 -8.14 -1.53 -14.96
CA ASP A 165 -7.43 -0.26 -15.18
C ASP A 165 -7.60 0.81 -14.10
N ASN A 166 -8.63 0.75 -13.27
CA ASN A 166 -8.73 1.61 -12.10
C ASN A 166 -8.07 1.04 -10.84
N ILE A 167 -7.33 -0.07 -10.97
CA ILE A 167 -6.66 -0.75 -9.88
C ILE A 167 -5.18 -0.95 -10.22
N THR A 168 -4.29 -0.42 -9.40
CA THR A 168 -2.86 -0.75 -9.45
C THR A 168 -2.55 -1.84 -8.44
N LEU A 169 -2.09 -2.98 -8.93
CA LEU A 169 -1.53 -4.04 -8.08
C LEU A 169 -0.15 -3.62 -7.60
N GLN A 170 0.10 -3.77 -6.32
CA GLN A 170 1.40 -3.54 -5.71
C GLN A 170 1.89 -4.83 -5.04
N VAL A 171 3.10 -5.26 -5.33
CA VAL A 171 3.71 -6.44 -4.74
C VAL A 171 4.84 -6.02 -3.80
N SER A 172 4.76 -6.45 -2.55
CA SER A 172 5.78 -6.23 -1.52
C SER A 172 6.86 -7.29 -1.66
N LEU A 173 7.92 -6.97 -2.42
CA LEU A 173 9.04 -7.87 -2.68
C LEU A 173 10.06 -7.81 -1.54
N HIS A 174 10.57 -6.62 -1.24
CA HIS A 174 11.52 -6.24 -0.19
C HIS A 174 12.93 -6.82 -0.30
N SER A 175 13.14 -8.01 -0.87
CA SER A 175 14.45 -8.58 -1.11
C SER A 175 14.45 -9.45 -2.38
N LEU A 176 15.55 -9.40 -3.13
CA LEU A 176 15.87 -10.30 -4.24
C LEU A 176 16.72 -11.51 -3.78
N ASP A 177 16.99 -11.61 -2.50
CA ASP A 177 17.49 -12.81 -1.85
C ASP A 177 16.30 -13.62 -1.31
N GLU A 178 15.99 -14.75 -1.94
CA GLU A 178 14.81 -15.57 -1.59
C GLU A 178 14.84 -16.08 -0.14
N PRO A 179 15.95 -16.57 0.44
CA PRO A 179 16.05 -16.90 1.85
C PRO A 179 15.75 -15.70 2.76
N HIS A 180 16.41 -14.58 2.54
CA HIS A 180 16.20 -13.38 3.34
C HIS A 180 14.78 -12.82 3.21
N ARG A 181 14.19 -12.86 2.02
CA ARG A 181 12.79 -12.48 1.82
C ARG A 181 11.83 -13.32 2.67
N ARG A 182 12.10 -14.64 2.81
CA ARG A 182 11.30 -15.53 3.65
C ARG A 182 11.50 -15.30 5.14
N GLU A 183 12.65 -14.83 5.55
CA GLU A 183 12.87 -14.35 6.92
C GLU A 183 12.11 -13.07 7.20
N LEU A 184 12.16 -12.10 6.28
CA LEU A 184 11.41 -10.84 6.40
C LEU A 184 9.90 -11.04 6.38
N ILE A 185 9.40 -12.01 5.59
CA ILE A 185 7.99 -12.32 5.41
C ILE A 185 7.75 -13.82 5.67
N PRO A 186 7.64 -14.24 6.94
CA PRO A 186 7.56 -15.65 7.33
C PRO A 186 6.16 -16.25 7.11
N PHE A 187 5.59 -16.04 5.92
CA PHE A 187 4.26 -16.55 5.57
C PHE A 187 4.38 -17.85 4.77
N PRO A 188 3.73 -18.96 5.19
CA PRO A 188 3.94 -20.28 4.59
C PRO A 188 3.59 -20.37 3.09
N LYS A 189 2.57 -19.60 2.66
CA LYS A 189 2.12 -19.57 1.26
C LYS A 189 2.72 -18.41 0.45
N LEU A 190 3.87 -17.88 0.88
CA LEU A 190 4.55 -16.81 0.16
C LEU A 190 4.99 -17.31 -1.23
N MET A 191 4.64 -16.58 -2.28
CA MET A 191 5.14 -16.82 -3.65
C MET A 191 6.65 -16.62 -3.67
N SER A 192 7.36 -17.40 -4.50
CA SER A 192 8.76 -17.14 -4.79
C SER A 192 8.93 -15.88 -5.65
N ILE A 193 10.16 -15.38 -5.74
CA ILE A 193 10.49 -14.23 -6.60
C ILE A 193 10.14 -14.54 -8.07
N GLU A 194 10.44 -15.77 -8.52
CA GLU A 194 10.07 -16.24 -9.85
C GLU A 194 8.55 -16.24 -10.08
N GLU A 195 7.78 -16.79 -9.12
CA GLU A 195 6.31 -16.78 -9.20
C GLU A 195 5.74 -15.35 -9.24
N LEU A 196 6.35 -14.39 -8.50
CA LEU A 196 5.96 -12.98 -8.56
C LEU A 196 6.18 -12.37 -9.95
N GLY A 197 7.28 -12.71 -10.62
CA GLY A 197 7.59 -12.26 -11.98
C GLY A 197 6.60 -12.78 -13.03
N GLN A 198 5.84 -13.85 -12.72
CA GLN A 198 4.81 -14.41 -13.59
C GLN A 198 3.43 -13.79 -13.37
N ILE A 199 3.25 -12.87 -12.43
CA ILE A 199 1.96 -12.22 -12.20
C ILE A 199 1.54 -11.45 -13.46
N ARG A 200 0.30 -11.67 -13.88
CA ARG A 200 -0.37 -10.93 -14.95
C ARG A 200 -1.74 -10.50 -14.47
N THR A 201 -2.16 -9.32 -14.90
CA THR A 201 -3.47 -8.73 -14.58
C THR A 201 -4.24 -8.45 -15.86
N ASN A 202 -5.51 -8.13 -15.77
CA ASN A 202 -6.32 -7.63 -16.89
C ASN A 202 -6.31 -6.09 -16.98
N SER A 203 -5.23 -5.47 -16.51
CA SER A 203 -5.01 -4.03 -16.57
C SER A 203 -3.83 -3.72 -17.47
N ASP A 204 -3.91 -2.63 -18.23
CA ASP A 204 -2.79 -2.07 -18.98
C ASP A 204 -1.76 -1.37 -18.06
N LEU A 205 -2.09 -1.20 -16.78
CA LEU A 205 -1.19 -0.62 -15.79
C LEU A 205 -0.14 -1.64 -15.34
N LYS A 206 1.09 -1.18 -15.22
CA LYS A 206 2.17 -2.01 -14.68
C LYS A 206 1.92 -2.37 -13.23
N THR A 207 2.18 -3.61 -12.87
CA THR A 207 2.26 -4.03 -11.46
C THR A 207 3.45 -3.34 -10.79
N THR A 208 3.20 -2.67 -9.66
CA THR A 208 4.28 -2.02 -8.91
C THR A 208 4.94 -3.02 -7.97
N VAL A 209 6.25 -3.18 -8.07
CA VAL A 209 7.06 -3.97 -7.14
C VAL A 209 7.66 -3.01 -6.12
N ASN A 210 7.19 -3.08 -4.87
CA ASN A 210 7.70 -2.28 -3.78
C ASN A 210 8.87 -3.00 -3.10
N MET A 211 9.99 -2.32 -2.96
CA MET A 211 11.16 -2.79 -2.25
C MET A 211 11.49 -1.81 -1.14
N THR A 212 11.39 -2.27 0.09
CA THR A 212 11.91 -1.58 1.27
C THR A 212 13.19 -2.29 1.66
N LEU A 213 14.33 -1.75 1.23
CA LEU A 213 15.62 -2.38 1.39
C LEU A 213 16.09 -2.25 2.85
N VAL A 214 16.48 -3.35 3.45
CA VAL A 214 17.01 -3.41 4.81
C VAL A 214 18.48 -3.83 4.82
N ASN A 215 18.97 -4.46 3.75
CA ASN A 215 20.36 -4.82 3.52
C ASN A 215 20.75 -4.49 2.08
N GLU A 216 22.04 -4.27 1.83
CA GLU A 216 22.57 -4.10 0.47
C GLU A 216 22.29 -5.31 -0.43
N SER A 217 22.36 -6.53 0.13
CA SER A 217 22.08 -7.78 -0.57
C SER A 217 20.62 -7.95 -1.01
N ASP A 218 19.70 -7.09 -0.53
CA ASP A 218 18.31 -7.14 -0.94
C ASP A 218 18.08 -6.67 -2.37
N PHE A 219 19.03 -5.90 -2.91
CA PHE A 219 18.95 -5.37 -4.27
C PHE A 219 20.01 -6.01 -5.17
N ASP A 220 19.55 -6.63 -6.25
CA ASP A 220 20.38 -7.25 -7.27
C ASP A 220 19.76 -6.95 -8.64
N ILE A 221 20.41 -6.10 -9.40
CA ILE A 221 19.87 -5.63 -10.69
C ILE A 221 19.75 -6.78 -11.72
N GLU A 222 20.65 -7.73 -11.69
CA GLU A 222 20.62 -8.87 -12.64
C GLU A 222 19.43 -9.79 -12.34
N LYS A 223 19.19 -10.09 -11.07
CA LYS A 223 18.00 -10.83 -10.63
C LYS A 223 16.71 -10.07 -10.90
N LEU A 224 16.72 -8.75 -10.68
CA LEU A 224 15.57 -7.90 -10.97
C LEU A 224 15.20 -7.98 -12.45
N MET A 225 16.17 -7.77 -13.35
CA MET A 225 15.96 -7.84 -14.79
C MET A 225 15.59 -9.23 -15.28
N LYS A 226 16.07 -10.28 -14.60
CA LYS A 226 15.74 -11.68 -14.93
C LYS A 226 14.28 -12.00 -14.67
N TRP A 227 13.72 -11.52 -13.54
CA TRP A 227 12.40 -11.94 -13.09
C TRP A 227 11.28 -10.95 -13.42
N PHE A 228 11.59 -9.65 -13.51
CA PHE A 228 10.59 -8.60 -13.68
C PHE A 228 10.73 -7.88 -15.01
N ASP A 229 9.89 -8.26 -15.96
CA ASP A 229 9.81 -7.61 -17.27
C ASP A 229 9.45 -6.12 -17.09
N LYS A 230 10.30 -5.24 -17.63
CA LYS A 230 10.12 -3.77 -17.58
C LYS A 230 8.80 -3.30 -18.20
N ASP A 231 8.20 -4.07 -19.11
CA ASP A 231 6.95 -3.69 -19.76
C ASP A 231 5.72 -4.06 -18.91
N CYS A 232 5.87 -5.01 -17.98
CA CYS A 232 4.83 -5.46 -17.05
C CYS A 232 4.97 -4.87 -15.63
N PHE A 233 6.18 -4.48 -15.23
CA PHE A 233 6.47 -4.09 -13.86
C PHE A 233 7.09 -2.70 -13.75
N PHE A 234 6.73 -2.01 -12.66
CA PHE A 234 7.34 -0.76 -12.21
C PHE A 234 8.00 -1.00 -10.85
N ILE A 235 9.29 -0.71 -10.73
CA ILE A 235 10.04 -0.93 -9.49
C ILE A 235 10.02 0.35 -8.66
N LYS A 236 9.60 0.24 -7.42
CA LYS A 236 9.58 1.34 -6.46
C LYS A 236 10.45 0.98 -5.25
N LEU A 237 11.49 1.78 -5.03
CA LEU A 237 12.32 1.70 -3.84
C LEU A 237 11.81 2.68 -2.79
N SER A 238 11.83 2.28 -1.53
CA SER A 238 11.36 3.10 -0.42
C SER A 238 12.26 2.85 0.80
N PRO A 239 12.52 3.87 1.64
CA PRO A 239 13.17 3.65 2.92
C PRO A 239 12.26 2.86 3.84
N ILE A 240 12.84 2.21 4.85
CA ILE A 240 12.07 1.51 5.87
C ILE A 240 11.36 2.53 6.79
N ASN A 241 10.10 2.25 7.11
CA ASN A 241 9.41 2.99 8.14
C ASN A 241 9.87 2.50 9.53
N LYS A 242 10.74 3.26 10.17
CA LYS A 242 11.22 2.95 11.53
C LYS A 242 10.06 2.89 12.50
N ASN A 243 9.98 1.78 13.21
CA ASN A 243 9.00 1.54 14.26
C ASN A 243 9.59 0.57 15.28
N ALA A 244 8.96 0.42 16.45
CA ALA A 244 9.47 -0.41 17.53
C ALA A 244 9.76 -1.87 17.13
N ILE A 245 9.10 -2.40 16.10
CA ILE A 245 9.31 -3.76 15.64
C ILE A 245 10.52 -3.84 14.71
N SER A 246 10.63 -2.92 13.74
CA SER A 246 11.83 -2.87 12.88
C SER A 246 13.09 -2.62 13.70
N GLU A 247 13.03 -1.74 14.71
CA GLU A 247 14.16 -1.49 15.62
C GLU A 247 14.50 -2.73 16.46
N LYS A 248 13.49 -3.40 17.04
CA LYS A 248 13.68 -4.64 17.81
C LYS A 248 14.35 -5.75 16.98
N ASN A 249 14.02 -5.82 15.69
CA ASN A 249 14.57 -6.80 14.76
C ASN A 249 15.86 -6.32 14.06
N ASN A 250 16.43 -5.19 14.50
CA ASN A 250 17.63 -4.56 13.93
C ASN A 250 17.53 -4.29 12.41
N LEU A 251 16.32 -3.98 11.92
CA LEU A 251 16.09 -3.64 10.53
C LEU A 251 16.29 -2.13 10.36
N GLY A 252 17.39 -1.76 9.74
CA GLY A 252 17.72 -0.39 9.37
C GLY A 252 17.40 -0.09 7.92
N ASP A 253 17.71 1.11 7.48
CA ASP A 253 17.66 1.46 6.07
C ASP A 253 18.81 0.76 5.34
N GLY A 254 18.49 -0.13 4.41
CA GLY A 254 19.45 -0.65 3.45
C GLY A 254 19.85 0.50 2.52
N TYR A 255 21.13 0.79 2.50
CA TYR A 255 21.71 1.73 1.53
C TYR A 255 22.31 0.95 0.38
N VAL A 256 21.92 1.29 -0.84
CA VAL A 256 22.56 0.76 -2.04
C VAL A 256 23.34 1.91 -2.67
N GLU A 257 24.66 1.74 -2.78
CA GLU A 257 25.55 2.76 -3.33
C GLU A 257 25.11 3.15 -4.75
N GLY A 258 24.99 4.45 -4.98
CA GLY A 258 24.52 5.01 -6.26
C GLY A 258 23.00 5.04 -6.46
N ILE A 259 22.21 4.56 -5.52
CA ILE A 259 20.75 4.68 -5.52
C ILE A 259 20.32 5.68 -4.45
N ASN A 260 19.87 6.85 -4.89
CA ASN A 260 19.21 7.78 -3.97
C ASN A 260 17.79 7.27 -3.70
N LEU A 261 17.58 6.75 -2.50
CA LEU A 261 16.24 6.46 -2.00
C LEU A 261 15.59 7.80 -1.61
N ILE A 262 14.64 8.25 -2.43
CA ILE A 262 13.85 9.46 -2.21
C ILE A 262 12.55 9.07 -1.50
#